data_f4c4a66cb5120ee9af8a93b51a1d789f
#
_entry.id   f4c4a66cb5120ee9af8a93b51a1d789f
#
_cell.length_a   1.000
_cell.length_b   1.000
_cell.length_c   1.000
_cell.angle_alpha   90.00
_cell.angle_beta   90.00
_cell.angle_gamma   90.00
#
_symmetry.space_group_name_H-M   'P 1'
#
loop_
_entity.id
_entity.type
_entity.pdbx_description
1 polymer ?
#
loop_
_entity_poly.entity_id
_entity_poly.type
_entity_poly.pdbx_seq_one_letter_code
_entity_poly.pdbx_strand_id
1 'polypeptide(L)'
;MNVTFMIGNGFDLRLGMKTRYTDMYDGYISTPSDNEIIEIFKATLKSDSSQKYQTWGDFEIAMAHHAKNFKKEEDFISCVRDFKMYMSDHLQNEQKSFIAKLEECGKKFFADEMVKSLRSFYVGQTPNVRNAINQIGNINRAFFQFVTFNYTNVLERLLYGIPLEPFFVKHERPIHIHGIINSDIVLGADNISQLGNYLSK
;
A
#
# COMPACT_ATOMS: atom_id res chain seq x y z
N MET A 1 -17.54 -21.48 -3.30
CA MET A 1 -16.05 -21.41 -3.19
C MET A 1 -15.68 -20.10 -2.53
N ASN A 2 -14.75 -20.10 -1.59
CA ASN A 2 -14.21 -18.86 -1.01
C ASN A 2 -12.84 -18.59 -1.65
N VAL A 3 -12.64 -17.35 -2.10
CA VAL A 3 -11.39 -16.90 -2.71
C VAL A 3 -10.93 -15.65 -1.99
N THR A 4 -9.74 -15.69 -1.41
CA THR A 4 -9.14 -14.53 -0.75
C THR A 4 -8.02 -13.97 -1.64
N PHE A 5 -8.13 -12.69 -1.99
CA PHE A 5 -7.07 -11.95 -2.68
C PHE A 5 -6.26 -11.17 -1.67
N MET A 6 -4.94 -11.36 -1.71
CA MET A 6 -3.98 -10.54 -0.99
C MET A 6 -3.43 -9.50 -1.97
N ILE A 7 -3.69 -8.23 -1.69
CA ILE A 7 -3.40 -7.11 -2.60
C ILE A 7 -2.35 -6.20 -1.97
N GLY A 8 -1.23 -6.04 -2.65
CA GLY A 8 -0.16 -5.13 -2.26
C GLY A 8 -0.08 -3.91 -3.18
N ASN A 9 0.93 -3.09 -2.94
CA ASN A 9 1.14 -1.81 -3.61
C ASN A 9 1.23 -1.91 -5.16
N GLY A 10 1.57 -3.09 -5.69
CA GLY A 10 1.54 -3.35 -7.13
C GLY A 10 0.19 -3.06 -7.79
N PHE A 11 -0.90 -3.13 -7.04
CA PHE A 11 -2.23 -2.78 -7.51
C PHE A 11 -2.33 -1.26 -7.81
N ASP A 12 -1.98 -0.42 -6.86
CA ASP A 12 -2.01 1.04 -7.02
C ASP A 12 -1.04 1.49 -8.12
N LEU A 13 0.15 0.90 -8.17
CA LEU A 13 1.14 1.16 -9.21
C LEU A 13 0.63 0.79 -10.61
N ARG A 14 -0.11 -0.31 -10.73
CA ARG A 14 -0.73 -0.73 -12.00
C ARG A 14 -1.78 0.27 -12.50
N LEU A 15 -2.42 0.97 -11.58
CA LEU A 15 -3.36 2.05 -11.88
C LEU A 15 -2.66 3.38 -12.22
N GLY A 16 -1.33 3.41 -12.22
CA GLY A 16 -0.51 4.57 -12.54
C GLY A 16 -0.33 5.55 -11.38
N MET A 17 -0.65 5.14 -10.15
CA MET A 17 -0.44 5.95 -8.96
C MET A 17 1.02 5.89 -8.50
N LYS A 18 1.53 6.97 -7.97
CA LYS A 18 2.89 7.08 -7.42
C LYS A 18 2.85 6.78 -5.92
N THR A 19 2.83 5.50 -5.58
CA THR A 19 2.63 5.05 -4.19
C THR A 19 3.83 4.28 -3.62
N ARG A 20 4.98 4.29 -4.30
CA ARG A 20 6.22 3.74 -3.74
C ARG A 20 6.81 4.73 -2.72
N TYR A 21 7.51 4.22 -1.73
CA TYR A 21 8.30 5.07 -0.84
C TYR A 21 9.32 5.93 -1.61
N THR A 22 9.90 5.39 -2.68
CA THR A 22 10.81 6.13 -3.57
C THR A 22 10.11 7.28 -4.31
N ASP A 23 8.83 7.17 -4.61
CA ASP A 23 8.06 8.24 -5.24
C ASP A 23 7.82 9.42 -4.28
N MET A 24 7.85 9.17 -2.97
CA MET A 24 7.64 10.16 -1.91
C MET A 24 8.94 10.78 -1.39
N TYR A 25 10.07 10.08 -1.57
CA TYR A 25 11.35 10.43 -0.95
C TYR A 25 11.81 11.86 -1.26
N ASP A 26 11.95 12.20 -2.54
CA ASP A 26 12.48 13.49 -2.95
C ASP A 26 11.61 14.67 -2.46
N GLY A 27 10.29 14.46 -2.51
CA GLY A 27 9.32 15.42 -2.00
C GLY A 27 9.45 15.59 -0.48
N TYR A 28 9.54 14.50 0.27
CA TYR A 28 9.70 14.54 1.72
C TYR A 28 10.97 15.27 2.15
N ILE A 29 12.11 14.91 1.55
CA ILE A 29 13.41 15.53 1.85
C ILE A 29 13.41 17.02 1.51
N SER A 30 12.67 17.43 0.48
CA SER A 30 12.62 18.83 0.04
C SER A 30 11.61 19.69 0.80
N THR A 31 10.69 19.06 1.55
CA THR A 31 9.70 19.78 2.35
C THR A 31 10.34 20.30 3.62
N PRO A 32 10.40 21.63 3.87
CA PRO A 32 11.02 22.17 5.07
C PRO A 32 10.19 21.84 6.34
N SER A 33 10.85 21.76 7.48
CA SER A 33 10.23 21.63 8.78
C SER A 33 10.77 22.70 9.74
N ASP A 34 9.90 23.25 10.57
CA ASP A 34 10.33 24.18 11.65
C ASP A 34 10.99 23.44 12.83
N ASN A 35 10.97 22.11 12.82
CA ASN A 35 11.60 21.27 13.83
C ASN A 35 13.02 20.89 13.42
N GLU A 36 14.01 21.40 14.15
CA GLU A 36 15.43 21.15 13.90
C GLU A 36 15.78 19.65 13.88
N ILE A 37 15.17 18.83 14.73
CA ILE A 37 15.39 17.37 14.79
C ILE A 37 14.96 16.72 13.48
N ILE A 38 13.82 17.13 12.94
CA ILE A 38 13.29 16.63 11.66
C ILE A 38 14.20 17.05 10.50
N GLU A 39 14.70 18.28 10.50
CA GLU A 39 15.66 18.75 9.48
C GLU A 39 16.98 17.98 9.51
N ILE A 40 17.52 17.73 10.71
CA ILE A 40 18.73 16.90 10.89
C ILE A 40 18.46 15.47 10.37
N PHE A 41 17.29 14.93 10.68
CA PHE A 41 16.90 13.60 10.20
C PHE A 41 16.81 13.56 8.67
N LYS A 42 16.15 14.52 8.03
CA LYS A 42 16.07 14.64 6.57
C LYS A 42 17.46 14.77 5.92
N ALA A 43 18.34 15.57 6.53
CA ALA A 43 19.72 15.70 6.07
C ALA A 43 20.49 14.37 6.17
N THR A 44 20.28 13.61 7.24
CA THR A 44 20.87 12.27 7.42
C THR A 44 20.36 11.30 6.36
N LEU A 45 19.05 11.26 6.12
CA LEU A 45 18.44 10.45 5.06
C LEU A 45 19.02 10.80 3.69
N LYS A 46 19.19 12.08 3.39
CA LYS A 46 19.76 12.57 2.14
C LYS A 46 21.22 12.14 1.96
N SER A 47 22.01 12.13 3.03
CA SER A 47 23.42 11.68 2.97
C SER A 47 23.52 10.17 2.71
N ASP A 48 22.62 9.37 3.26
CA ASP A 48 22.60 7.91 3.09
C ASP A 48 22.08 7.47 1.70
N SER A 49 21.20 8.26 1.10
CA SER A 49 20.64 7.94 -0.22
C SER A 49 21.68 7.90 -1.34
N SER A 50 22.80 8.63 -1.17
CA SER A 50 23.91 8.60 -2.13
C SER A 50 24.56 7.23 -2.27
N GLN A 51 24.35 6.32 -1.32
CA GLN A 51 24.95 4.98 -1.32
C GLN A 51 23.97 3.82 -1.53
N LYS A 52 22.66 3.99 -1.27
CA LYS A 52 21.72 2.85 -1.25
C LYS A 52 20.28 3.20 -1.66
N TYR A 53 20.05 3.64 -2.89
CA TYR A 53 18.69 3.70 -3.45
C TYR A 53 17.91 2.37 -3.31
N GLN A 54 18.60 1.25 -3.12
CA GLN A 54 18.00 -0.07 -2.94
C GLN A 54 17.34 -0.27 -1.56
N THR A 55 17.74 0.48 -0.54
CA THR A 55 17.15 0.36 0.82
C THR A 55 15.87 1.17 0.99
N TRP A 56 15.60 2.15 0.12
CA TRP A 56 14.38 2.97 0.14
C TRP A 56 13.18 2.30 -0.53
N GLY A 57 13.37 1.10 -1.07
CA GLY A 57 12.23 0.26 -1.44
C GLY A 57 11.40 -0.15 -0.23
N ASP A 58 12.02 -0.07 0.97
CA ASP A 58 11.40 -0.36 2.25
C ASP A 58 11.73 0.74 3.26
N PHE A 59 10.86 1.74 3.34
CA PHE A 59 11.02 2.86 4.26
C PHE A 59 11.05 2.43 5.72
N GLU A 60 10.33 1.39 6.07
CA GLU A 60 10.23 0.87 7.43
C GLU A 60 11.58 0.34 7.90
N ILE A 61 12.31 -0.35 7.02
CA ILE A 61 13.69 -0.78 7.28
C ILE A 61 14.62 0.43 7.41
N ALA A 62 14.48 1.43 6.53
CA ALA A 62 15.30 2.64 6.60
C ALA A 62 15.11 3.38 7.93
N MET A 63 13.84 3.56 8.37
CA MET A 63 13.53 4.17 9.66
C MET A 63 14.09 3.37 10.82
N ALA A 64 14.00 2.04 10.82
CA ALA A 64 14.54 1.19 11.85
C ALA A 64 16.08 1.31 11.96
N HIS A 65 16.78 1.44 10.83
CA HIS A 65 18.23 1.69 10.82
C HIS A 65 18.62 3.02 11.47
N HIS A 66 17.81 4.04 11.26
CA HIS A 66 18.06 5.38 11.82
C HIS A 66 17.65 5.52 13.28
N ALA A 67 16.74 4.67 13.78
CA ALA A 67 16.24 4.71 15.15
C ALA A 67 17.38 4.77 16.20
N LYS A 68 18.44 4.00 15.99
CA LYS A 68 19.63 3.95 16.87
C LYS A 68 20.41 5.28 16.97
N ASN A 69 20.22 6.21 16.04
CA ASN A 69 20.94 7.49 16.01
C ASN A 69 20.29 8.54 16.91
N PHE A 70 19.08 8.29 17.38
CA PHE A 70 18.36 9.20 18.26
C PHE A 70 18.75 8.96 19.72
N LYS A 71 19.00 10.06 20.45
CA LYS A 71 19.28 10.01 21.89
C LYS A 71 18.02 9.90 22.75
N LYS A 72 16.90 10.37 22.21
CA LYS A 72 15.59 10.36 22.88
C LYS A 72 14.57 9.70 21.98
N GLU A 73 13.72 8.88 22.57
CA GLU A 73 12.63 8.20 21.86
C GLU A 73 11.62 9.20 21.26
N GLU A 74 11.33 10.29 21.98
CA GLU A 74 10.40 11.33 21.52
C GLU A 74 10.86 11.99 20.21
N ASP A 75 12.18 12.16 20.02
CA ASP A 75 12.76 12.73 18.81
C ASP A 75 12.51 11.80 17.60
N PHE A 76 12.74 10.51 17.80
CA PHE A 76 12.45 9.48 16.77
C PHE A 76 10.96 9.42 16.44
N ILE A 77 10.10 9.38 17.47
CA ILE A 77 8.63 9.37 17.28
C ILE A 77 8.17 10.60 16.51
N SER A 78 8.77 11.77 16.79
CA SER A 78 8.46 13.01 16.06
C SER A 78 8.78 12.90 14.58
N CYS A 79 9.94 12.34 14.21
CA CYS A 79 10.32 12.10 12.82
C CYS A 79 9.41 11.08 12.13
N VAL A 80 9.05 10.00 12.80
CA VAL A 80 8.09 9.01 12.27
C VAL A 80 6.73 9.64 12.01
N ARG A 81 6.25 10.49 12.93
CA ARG A 81 4.98 11.19 12.80
C ARG A 81 4.99 12.17 11.64
N ASP A 82 6.05 12.95 11.50
CA ASP A 82 6.23 13.90 10.40
C ASP A 82 6.18 13.18 9.04
N PHE A 83 6.92 12.07 8.92
CA PHE A 83 6.86 11.27 7.70
C PHE A 83 5.48 10.66 7.43
N LYS A 84 4.80 10.14 8.45
CA LYS A 84 3.44 9.60 8.32
C LYS A 84 2.48 10.66 7.80
N MET A 85 2.56 11.89 8.30
CA MET A 85 1.74 13.00 7.83
C MET A 85 2.03 13.28 6.35
N TYR A 86 3.30 13.44 5.98
CA TYR A 86 3.69 13.66 4.59
C TYR A 86 3.20 12.53 3.66
N MET A 87 3.41 11.28 4.06
CA MET A 87 2.96 10.10 3.31
C MET A 87 1.44 10.09 3.13
N SER A 88 0.70 10.40 4.18
CA SER A 88 -0.76 10.46 4.13
C SER A 88 -1.24 11.50 3.13
N ASP A 89 -0.66 12.70 3.15
CA ASP A 89 -1.01 13.79 2.23
C ASP A 89 -0.66 13.43 0.78
N HIS A 90 0.52 12.85 0.55
CA HIS A 90 0.93 12.40 -0.76
C HIS A 90 -0.03 11.35 -1.33
N LEU A 91 -0.32 10.31 -0.56
CA LEU A 91 -1.24 9.23 -0.97
C LEU A 91 -2.67 9.73 -1.19
N GLN A 92 -3.14 10.70 -0.39
CA GLN A 92 -4.42 11.37 -0.62
C GLN A 92 -4.46 12.07 -1.97
N ASN A 93 -3.40 12.80 -2.33
CA ASN A 93 -3.32 13.52 -3.59
C ASN A 93 -3.28 12.56 -4.79
N GLU A 94 -2.51 11.47 -4.69
CA GLU A 94 -2.49 10.42 -5.70
C GLU A 94 -3.87 9.77 -5.87
N GLN A 95 -4.54 9.45 -4.76
CA GLN A 95 -5.89 8.90 -4.78
C GLN A 95 -6.91 9.87 -5.39
N LYS A 96 -6.89 11.16 -5.03
CA LYS A 96 -7.77 12.18 -5.62
C LYS A 96 -7.55 12.30 -7.13
N SER A 97 -6.27 12.32 -7.56
CA SER A 97 -5.90 12.38 -8.97
C SER A 97 -6.39 11.16 -9.75
N PHE A 98 -6.29 9.97 -9.15
CA PHE A 98 -6.82 8.75 -9.76
C PHE A 98 -8.35 8.77 -9.86
N ILE A 99 -9.04 9.18 -8.79
CA ILE A 99 -10.52 9.27 -8.79
C ILE A 99 -11.01 10.25 -9.87
N ALA A 100 -10.35 11.41 -10.03
CA ALA A 100 -10.67 12.35 -11.10
C ALA A 100 -10.53 11.71 -12.48
N LYS A 101 -9.44 11.00 -12.75
CA LYS A 101 -9.25 10.23 -14.00
C LYS A 101 -10.32 9.15 -14.19
N LEU A 102 -10.69 8.46 -13.10
CA LEU A 102 -11.74 7.44 -13.14
C LEU A 102 -13.10 8.03 -13.55
N GLU A 103 -13.41 9.26 -13.11
CA GLU A 103 -14.63 9.99 -13.47
C GLU A 103 -14.58 10.45 -14.93
N GLU A 104 -13.44 10.87 -15.41
CA GLU A 104 -13.20 11.33 -16.78
C GLU A 104 -13.25 10.19 -17.81
N CYS A 105 -12.55 9.09 -17.55
CA CYS A 105 -12.44 7.92 -18.44
C CYS A 105 -13.67 6.98 -18.39
N GLY A 106 -14.57 7.21 -17.43
CA GLY A 106 -15.76 6.38 -17.19
C GLY A 106 -15.50 5.17 -16.28
N LYS A 107 -16.19 5.16 -15.14
CA LYS A 107 -16.12 4.09 -14.13
C LYS A 107 -16.35 2.69 -14.70
N LYS A 108 -17.16 2.60 -15.76
CA LYS A 108 -17.52 1.32 -16.39
C LYS A 108 -16.31 0.57 -16.94
N PHE A 109 -15.37 1.27 -17.60
CA PHE A 109 -14.18 0.61 -18.16
C PHE A 109 -13.35 -0.10 -17.09
N PHE A 110 -13.08 0.59 -15.97
CA PHE A 110 -12.31 0.01 -14.88
C PHE A 110 -13.06 -1.11 -14.15
N ALA A 111 -14.38 -0.97 -14.00
CA ALA A 111 -15.22 -2.01 -13.44
C ALA A 111 -15.21 -3.28 -14.33
N ASP A 112 -15.33 -3.13 -15.64
CA ASP A 112 -15.29 -4.25 -16.60
C ASP A 112 -13.94 -4.97 -16.57
N GLU A 113 -12.80 -4.24 -16.52
CA GLU A 113 -11.46 -4.82 -16.41
C GLU A 113 -11.24 -5.52 -15.05
N MET A 114 -11.79 -4.98 -13.97
CA MET A 114 -11.74 -5.62 -12.66
C MET A 114 -12.55 -6.93 -12.66
N VAL A 115 -13.76 -6.91 -13.19
CA VAL A 115 -14.62 -8.11 -13.35
C VAL A 115 -13.89 -9.17 -14.18
N LYS A 116 -13.30 -8.78 -15.30
CA LYS A 116 -12.53 -9.68 -16.16
C LYS A 116 -11.34 -10.30 -15.41
N SER A 117 -10.60 -9.48 -14.63
CA SER A 117 -9.48 -9.96 -13.83
C SER A 117 -9.93 -10.93 -12.75
N LEU A 118 -11.04 -10.65 -12.05
CA LEU A 118 -11.60 -11.54 -11.04
C LEU A 118 -12.13 -12.86 -11.62
N ARG A 119 -12.60 -12.85 -12.86
CA ARG A 119 -13.05 -14.07 -13.54
C ARG A 119 -11.90 -14.94 -14.05
N SER A 120 -10.79 -14.32 -14.39
CA SER A 120 -9.65 -14.98 -15.03
C SER A 120 -8.44 -15.15 -14.11
N PHE A 121 -8.56 -14.87 -12.80
CA PHE A 121 -7.44 -14.90 -11.86
C PHE A 121 -6.66 -16.23 -11.87
N TYR A 122 -7.32 -17.33 -12.20
CA TYR A 122 -6.73 -18.66 -12.21
C TYR A 122 -6.19 -19.09 -13.57
N VAL A 123 -6.44 -18.33 -14.64
CA VAL A 123 -6.07 -18.73 -16.02
C VAL A 123 -4.55 -18.83 -16.19
N GLY A 124 -3.79 -17.95 -15.52
CA GLY A 124 -2.33 -17.96 -15.51
C GLY A 124 -1.69 -18.94 -14.53
N GLN A 125 -2.49 -19.68 -13.76
CA GLN A 125 -2.00 -20.60 -12.75
C GLN A 125 -1.55 -21.94 -13.35
N THR A 126 -0.85 -22.76 -12.55
CA THR A 126 -0.43 -24.10 -12.97
C THR A 126 -1.64 -24.97 -13.35
N PRO A 127 -1.46 -25.99 -14.22
CA PRO A 127 -2.55 -26.88 -14.62
C PRO A 127 -3.30 -27.52 -13.43
N ASN A 128 -2.57 -27.89 -12.37
CA ASN A 128 -3.16 -28.48 -11.17
C ASN A 128 -4.12 -27.51 -10.47
N VAL A 129 -3.74 -26.24 -10.32
CA VAL A 129 -4.59 -25.20 -9.72
C VAL A 129 -5.82 -24.94 -10.59
N ARG A 130 -5.64 -24.82 -11.91
CA ARG A 130 -6.76 -24.63 -12.84
C ARG A 130 -7.76 -25.78 -12.79
N ASN A 131 -7.26 -27.02 -12.79
CA ASN A 131 -8.09 -28.21 -12.71
C ASN A 131 -8.85 -28.27 -11.38
N ALA A 132 -8.19 -27.98 -10.26
CA ALA A 132 -8.83 -27.93 -8.95
C ALA A 132 -9.98 -26.90 -8.92
N ILE A 133 -9.74 -25.69 -9.45
CA ILE A 133 -10.78 -24.64 -9.51
C ILE A 133 -11.95 -25.09 -10.40
N ASN A 134 -11.68 -25.68 -11.56
CA ASN A 134 -12.70 -26.19 -12.47
C ASN A 134 -13.53 -27.32 -11.84
N GLN A 135 -12.91 -28.16 -11.00
CA GLN A 135 -13.60 -29.25 -10.29
C GLN A 135 -14.51 -28.73 -9.16
N ILE A 136 -14.18 -27.61 -8.52
CA ILE A 136 -14.99 -27.01 -7.45
C ILE A 136 -16.32 -26.46 -7.99
N GLY A 137 -16.43 -26.33 -9.30
CA GLY A 137 -17.69 -25.96 -9.97
C GLY A 137 -17.79 -24.46 -10.27
N ASN A 138 -19.01 -24.03 -10.51
CA ASN A 138 -19.31 -22.73 -11.09
C ASN A 138 -18.72 -21.55 -10.29
N ILE A 139 -17.73 -20.86 -10.88
CA ILE A 139 -17.08 -19.68 -10.30
C ILE A 139 -18.07 -18.56 -9.99
N ASN A 140 -19.24 -18.58 -10.63
CA ASN A 140 -20.33 -17.63 -10.37
C ASN A 140 -20.92 -17.72 -8.95
N ARG A 141 -20.53 -18.75 -8.17
CA ARG A 141 -20.88 -18.89 -6.75
C ARG A 141 -19.66 -18.71 -5.84
N ALA A 142 -18.64 -18.02 -6.31
CA ALA A 142 -17.49 -17.69 -5.47
C ALA A 142 -17.83 -16.52 -4.55
N PHE A 143 -17.42 -16.64 -3.29
CA PHE A 143 -17.36 -15.55 -2.35
C PHE A 143 -15.95 -14.98 -2.39
N PHE A 144 -15.82 -13.68 -2.66
CA PHE A 144 -14.52 -13.01 -2.74
C PHE A 144 -14.27 -12.18 -1.49
N GLN A 145 -13.12 -12.39 -0.89
CA GLN A 145 -12.60 -11.59 0.21
C GLN A 145 -11.32 -10.90 -0.26
N PHE A 146 -11.14 -9.66 0.16
CA PHE A 146 -9.96 -8.87 -0.18
C PHE A 146 -9.24 -8.47 1.10
N VAL A 147 -7.96 -8.77 1.16
CA VAL A 147 -7.02 -8.31 2.20
C VAL A 147 -6.00 -7.44 1.50
N THR A 148 -5.88 -6.19 1.92
CA THR A 148 -4.97 -5.24 1.27
C THR A 148 -3.95 -4.69 2.25
N PHE A 149 -2.72 -4.53 1.75
CA PHE A 149 -1.63 -3.84 2.42
C PHE A 149 -1.51 -2.38 1.99
N ASN A 150 -2.36 -1.94 1.04
CA ASN A 150 -2.36 -0.58 0.54
C ASN A 150 -3.07 0.34 1.53
N TYR A 151 -2.57 1.55 1.64
CA TYR A 151 -3.16 2.61 2.48
C TYR A 151 -4.30 3.36 1.80
N THR A 152 -4.46 3.21 0.47
CA THR A 152 -5.50 3.88 -0.31
C THR A 152 -6.81 3.10 -0.27
N ASN A 153 -7.95 3.77 -0.50
CA ASN A 153 -9.27 3.12 -0.63
C ASN A 153 -9.69 2.94 -2.10
N VAL A 154 -8.70 2.92 -3.00
CA VAL A 154 -8.97 2.80 -4.44
C VAL A 154 -9.61 1.46 -4.79
N LEU A 155 -9.17 0.39 -4.11
CA LEU A 155 -9.76 -0.94 -4.29
C LEU A 155 -11.27 -0.94 -3.99
N GLU A 156 -11.68 -0.35 -2.87
CA GLU A 156 -13.10 -0.22 -2.53
C GLU A 156 -13.87 0.57 -3.59
N ARG A 157 -13.29 1.68 -4.05
CA ARG A 157 -13.93 2.51 -5.08
C ARG A 157 -14.20 1.74 -6.37
N LEU A 158 -13.27 0.89 -6.77
CA LEU A 158 -13.42 0.04 -7.94
C LEU A 158 -14.41 -1.10 -7.69
N LEU A 159 -14.38 -1.75 -6.53
CA LEU A 159 -15.30 -2.81 -6.17
C LEU A 159 -16.76 -2.30 -6.06
N TYR A 160 -17.00 -1.13 -5.48
CA TYR A 160 -18.33 -0.52 -5.41
C TYR A 160 -18.90 -0.11 -6.78
N GLY A 161 -18.06 0.10 -7.79
CA GLY A 161 -18.47 0.37 -9.16
C GLY A 161 -18.88 -0.86 -9.96
N ILE A 162 -18.65 -2.06 -9.42
CA ILE A 162 -18.96 -3.33 -10.10
C ILE A 162 -20.43 -3.70 -9.87
N PRO A 163 -21.21 -3.93 -10.94
CA PRO A 163 -22.54 -4.51 -10.80
C PRO A 163 -22.43 -5.91 -10.20
N LEU A 164 -23.10 -6.14 -9.09
CA LEU A 164 -23.05 -7.44 -8.38
C LEU A 164 -23.81 -8.56 -9.11
N GLU A 165 -24.63 -8.23 -10.10
CA GLU A 165 -25.38 -9.19 -10.92
C GLU A 165 -24.74 -9.40 -12.29
N PRO A 166 -24.70 -10.62 -12.79
CA PRO A 166 -25.11 -11.91 -12.21
C PRO A 166 -23.97 -12.72 -11.57
N PHE A 167 -22.81 -12.13 -11.26
CA PHE A 167 -21.55 -12.88 -11.11
C PHE A 167 -20.94 -12.85 -9.72
N PHE A 168 -21.41 -11.98 -8.81
CA PHE A 168 -20.80 -11.85 -7.48
C PHE A 168 -21.84 -12.04 -6.41
N VAL A 169 -21.73 -13.13 -5.71
CA VAL A 169 -22.69 -13.47 -4.67
C VAL A 169 -22.48 -12.67 -3.40
N LYS A 170 -21.26 -12.27 -3.12
CA LYS A 170 -20.91 -11.36 -2.02
C LYS A 170 -19.42 -11.04 -2.07
N HIS A 171 -19.06 -9.78 -1.92
CA HIS A 171 -17.76 -9.39 -1.39
C HIS A 171 -17.98 -8.59 -0.11
N GLU A 172 -17.13 -8.82 0.87
CA GLU A 172 -17.06 -7.98 2.05
C GLU A 172 -16.16 -6.76 1.75
N ARG A 173 -16.30 -5.74 2.60
CA ARG A 173 -15.40 -4.60 2.55
C ARG A 173 -13.96 -5.10 2.68
N PRO A 174 -13.00 -4.61 1.85
CA PRO A 174 -11.60 -4.97 1.99
C PRO A 174 -11.06 -4.75 3.39
N ILE A 175 -10.23 -5.68 3.85
CA ILE A 175 -9.55 -5.60 5.14
C ILE A 175 -8.19 -4.94 4.90
N HIS A 176 -7.96 -3.77 5.50
CA HIS A 176 -6.68 -3.07 5.46
C HIS A 176 -5.79 -3.50 6.62
N ILE A 177 -4.68 -4.18 6.31
CA ILE A 177 -3.75 -4.67 7.33
C ILE A 177 -2.94 -3.53 7.95
N HIS A 178 -2.49 -2.58 7.13
CA HIS A 178 -1.67 -1.45 7.56
C HIS A 178 -2.47 -0.17 7.84
N GLY A 179 -3.82 -0.30 7.94
CA GLY A 179 -4.69 0.86 8.08
C GLY A 179 -4.95 1.57 6.74
N ILE A 180 -5.53 2.74 6.81
CA ILE A 180 -5.99 3.50 5.63
C ILE A 180 -5.68 4.98 5.84
N ILE A 181 -5.39 5.71 4.76
CA ILE A 181 -5.21 7.18 4.79
C ILE A 181 -6.44 7.84 5.44
N ASN A 182 -6.19 8.89 6.23
CA ASN A 182 -7.16 9.58 7.10
C ASN A 182 -7.66 8.77 8.31
N SER A 183 -7.01 7.67 8.61
CA SER A 183 -7.21 6.85 9.80
C SER A 183 -5.84 6.48 10.38
N ASP A 184 -5.78 5.45 11.21
CA ASP A 184 -4.52 4.99 11.77
C ASP A 184 -3.69 4.23 10.71
N ILE A 185 -2.61 4.85 10.26
CA ILE A 185 -1.60 4.21 9.43
C ILE A 185 -0.61 3.50 10.34
N VAL A 186 -0.42 2.21 10.10
CA VAL A 186 0.58 1.39 10.80
C VAL A 186 1.82 1.28 9.92
N LEU A 187 2.90 1.92 10.35
CA LEU A 187 4.25 1.68 9.83
C LEU A 187 4.97 0.81 10.86
N GLY A 188 5.60 -0.24 10.42
CA GLY A 188 6.32 -1.14 11.32
C GLY A 188 7.26 -2.09 10.60
N ALA A 189 8.32 -2.53 11.27
CA ALA A 189 9.22 -3.54 10.75
C ALA A 189 8.63 -4.94 11.01
N ASP A 190 8.63 -5.78 9.99
CA ASP A 190 8.06 -7.13 10.05
C ASP A 190 8.90 -8.09 10.90
N ASN A 191 10.14 -7.71 11.24
CA ASN A 191 11.07 -8.59 11.92
C ASN A 191 11.93 -7.82 12.93
N ILE A 192 12.13 -8.42 14.12
CA ILE A 192 12.99 -7.89 15.20
C ILE A 192 14.42 -7.62 14.69
N SER A 193 14.95 -8.41 13.78
CA SER A 193 16.28 -8.20 13.17
C SER A 193 16.38 -6.90 12.37
N GLN A 194 15.26 -6.33 11.93
CA GLN A 194 15.17 -5.05 11.22
C GLN A 194 15.22 -3.85 12.17
N LEU A 195 14.88 -4.05 13.44
CA LEU A 195 14.86 -3.00 14.46
C LEU A 195 16.27 -2.62 14.99
N GLY A 196 17.32 -3.29 14.50
CA GLY A 196 18.66 -3.08 15.02
C GLY A 196 18.77 -3.48 16.51
N ASN A 197 19.87 -3.10 17.16
CA ASN A 197 20.14 -3.46 18.56
C ASN A 197 19.31 -2.67 19.60
N TYR A 198 18.08 -2.31 19.29
CA TYR A 198 17.21 -1.51 20.18
C TYR A 198 16.77 -2.27 21.45
N LEU A 199 16.87 -3.60 21.45
CA LEU A 199 16.42 -4.45 22.55
C LEU A 199 17.58 -5.04 23.40
N SER A 200 18.81 -4.56 23.23
CA SER A 200 19.97 -5.01 24.02
C SER A 200 20.39 -3.99 25.10
N LYS A 201 19.43 -3.42 25.83
CA LYS A 201 19.70 -2.71 27.10
C LYS A 201 18.67 -3.11 28.14
#